data_c6f74160bd0b909a963bf786f0416c64
#
_entry.id   c6f74160bd0b909a963bf786f0416c64
#
_cell.length_a   1.000
_cell.length_b   1.000
_cell.length_c   1.000
_cell.angle_alpha   90.00
_cell.angle_beta   90.00
_cell.angle_gamma   90.00
#
_symmetry.space_group_name_H-M   'P 1'
#
loop_
_entity.id
_entity.type
_entity.pdbx_description
1 polymer ?
#
loop_
_entity_poly.entity_id
_entity_poly.type
_entity_poly.pdbx_seq_one_letter_code
_entity_poly.pdbx_strand_id
1 'polypeptide(L)'
;YKIIHNVQYSDGFQSLTKQLIIKAGKSLTYQAHHLRKEVWTVVDGEGLLAIEGKITPVKQGDTVCILQDMRHGLKAINDLTLIETQTGSDLLEDDVELFDWNWQK
;
A
#
# COMPACT_ATOMS: atom_id res chain seq x y z
N TYR A 1 3.05 -6.05 10.40
CA TYR A 1 3.39 -6.58 9.06
C TYR A 1 4.55 -7.57 9.13
N LYS A 2 4.78 -8.25 8.03
CA LYS A 2 5.86 -9.21 7.89
C LYS A 2 6.66 -8.90 6.65
N ILE A 3 7.99 -8.76 6.79
CA ILE A 3 8.89 -8.60 5.64
C ILE A 3 9.12 -9.99 5.04
N ILE A 4 8.83 -10.13 3.74
CA ILE A 4 9.00 -11.38 3.01
C ILE A 4 10.34 -11.37 2.28
N HIS A 5 10.71 -10.23 1.70
CA HIS A 5 11.87 -10.15 0.83
C HIS A 5 12.41 -8.72 0.78
N ASN A 6 13.75 -8.60 0.82
CA ASN A 6 14.42 -7.31 0.72
C ASN A 6 15.70 -7.50 -0.08
N VAL A 7 15.78 -6.84 -1.25
CA VAL A 7 16.91 -6.98 -2.17
C VAL A 7 17.44 -5.60 -2.53
N GLN A 8 18.77 -5.49 -2.55
CA GLN A 8 19.45 -4.30 -3.06
C GLN A 8 20.25 -4.71 -4.30
N TYR A 9 20.09 -3.95 -5.37
CA TYR A 9 20.72 -4.21 -6.67
C TYR A 9 21.98 -3.37 -6.82
N SER A 10 22.83 -3.73 -7.78
CA SER A 10 24.17 -3.15 -7.92
C SER A 10 24.18 -1.65 -8.24
N ASP A 11 23.08 -1.14 -8.82
CA ASP A 11 22.92 0.29 -9.15
C ASP A 11 22.26 1.10 -8.03
N GLY A 12 22.07 0.51 -6.85
CA GLY A 12 21.44 1.14 -5.71
C GLY A 12 19.93 1.00 -5.67
N PHE A 13 19.32 0.42 -6.69
CA PHE A 13 17.88 0.15 -6.71
C PHE A 13 17.54 -0.93 -5.67
N GLN A 14 16.40 -0.80 -5.02
CA GLN A 14 15.96 -1.72 -3.96
C GLN A 14 14.55 -2.21 -4.21
N SER A 15 14.26 -3.41 -3.76
CA SER A 15 12.89 -3.90 -3.67
C SER A 15 12.65 -4.47 -2.27
N LEU A 16 11.47 -4.18 -1.71
CA LEU A 16 11.07 -4.65 -0.39
C LEU A 16 9.64 -5.18 -0.51
N THR A 17 9.46 -6.46 -0.16
CA THR A 17 8.13 -7.09 -0.20
C THR A 17 7.68 -7.36 1.23
N LYS A 18 6.47 -6.90 1.56
CA LYS A 18 5.85 -7.06 2.87
C LYS A 18 4.51 -7.76 2.74
N GLN A 19 4.15 -8.50 3.77
CA GLN A 19 2.78 -8.96 3.95
C GLN A 19 2.12 -8.12 5.04
N LEU A 20 0.96 -7.54 4.73
CA LEU A 20 0.17 -6.78 5.69
C LEU A 20 -1.17 -7.47 5.89
N ILE A 21 -1.62 -7.53 7.14
CA ILE A 21 -2.96 -8.01 7.48
C ILE A 21 -3.71 -6.84 8.10
N ILE A 22 -4.82 -6.46 7.48
CA ILE A 22 -5.69 -5.37 7.95
C ILE A 22 -6.98 -6.01 8.43
N LYS A 23 -7.27 -5.87 9.72
CA LYS A 23 -8.47 -6.45 10.30
C LYS A 23 -9.73 -5.73 9.84
N ALA A 24 -10.85 -6.44 9.77
CA ALA A 24 -12.14 -5.89 9.35
C ALA A 24 -12.44 -4.57 10.06
N GLY A 25 -12.80 -3.56 9.30
CA GLY A 25 -13.13 -2.22 9.80
C GLY A 25 -11.92 -1.33 10.06
N LYS A 26 -10.70 -1.86 10.02
CA LYS A 26 -9.48 -1.07 10.19
C LYS A 26 -9.00 -0.56 8.83
N SER A 27 -8.13 0.44 8.86
CA SER A 27 -7.62 1.05 7.64
C SER A 27 -6.15 1.42 7.77
N LEU A 28 -5.48 1.46 6.63
CA LEU A 28 -4.19 2.13 6.50
C LEU A 28 -4.46 3.64 6.39
N THR A 29 -3.54 4.44 6.89
CA THR A 29 -3.65 5.90 6.80
C THR A 29 -3.65 6.35 5.34
N TYR A 30 -4.32 7.48 5.08
CA TYR A 30 -4.29 8.11 3.75
C TYR A 30 -2.98 8.90 3.63
N GLN A 31 -2.14 8.50 2.68
CA GLN A 31 -0.75 8.96 2.65
C GLN A 31 -0.17 8.92 1.24
N ALA A 32 0.99 9.56 1.07
CA ALA A 32 1.79 9.49 -0.15
C ALA A 32 3.25 9.21 0.21
N HIS A 33 3.96 8.61 -0.72
CA HIS A 33 5.41 8.39 -0.63
C HIS A 33 6.10 9.08 -1.81
N HIS A 34 7.22 9.74 -1.55
CA HIS A 34 7.89 10.58 -2.55
C HIS A 34 9.07 9.90 -3.24
N LEU A 35 9.64 8.86 -2.60
CA LEU A 35 10.89 8.22 -3.05
C LEU A 35 10.70 6.81 -3.56
N ARG A 36 9.46 6.29 -3.53
CA ARG A 36 9.20 4.92 -3.95
C ARG A 36 7.86 4.79 -4.64
N LYS A 37 7.71 3.74 -5.43
CA LYS A 37 6.39 3.28 -5.85
C LYS A 37 6.09 1.92 -5.24
N GLU A 38 4.82 1.53 -5.24
CA GLU A 38 4.37 0.30 -4.63
C GLU A 38 3.45 -0.43 -5.58
N VAL A 39 3.48 -1.76 -5.52
CA VAL A 39 2.48 -2.61 -6.14
C VAL A 39 1.84 -3.42 -5.04
N TRP A 40 0.52 -3.34 -4.96
CA TRP A 40 -0.27 -4.07 -3.98
C TRP A 40 -1.03 -5.19 -4.66
N THR A 41 -1.01 -6.38 -4.05
CA THR A 41 -1.84 -7.51 -4.48
C THR A 41 -2.71 -7.92 -3.30
N VAL A 42 -4.02 -7.91 -3.49
CA VAL A 42 -4.95 -8.43 -2.48
C VAL A 42 -4.98 -9.94 -2.63
N VAL A 43 -4.48 -10.65 -1.62
CA VAL A 43 -4.42 -12.12 -1.68
C VAL A 43 -5.53 -12.79 -0.91
N ASP A 44 -6.21 -12.06 -0.02
CA ASP A 44 -7.37 -12.54 0.73
C ASP A 44 -8.20 -11.36 1.21
N GLY A 45 -9.53 -11.51 1.21
CA GLY A 45 -10.44 -10.51 1.75
C GLY A 45 -10.90 -9.47 0.73
N GLU A 46 -11.61 -8.47 1.26
CA GLU A 46 -12.20 -7.37 0.50
C GLU A 46 -11.98 -6.05 1.21
N GLY A 47 -11.87 -4.98 0.45
CA GLY A 47 -11.69 -3.66 1.01
C GLY A 47 -12.13 -2.54 0.09
N LEU A 48 -11.92 -1.31 0.57
CA LEU A 48 -12.12 -0.09 -0.21
C LEU A 48 -10.75 0.57 -0.36
N LEU A 49 -10.40 0.88 -1.60
CA LEU A 49 -9.16 1.55 -1.94
C LEU A 49 -9.46 3.02 -2.25
N ALA A 50 -8.71 3.93 -1.65
CA ALA A 50 -8.76 5.35 -1.97
C ALA A 50 -7.50 5.72 -2.73
N ILE A 51 -7.65 6.23 -3.96
CA ILE A 51 -6.55 6.75 -4.79
C ILE A 51 -6.94 8.14 -5.26
N GLU A 52 -6.14 9.14 -4.92
CA GLU A 52 -6.34 10.54 -5.32
C GLU A 52 -7.80 10.98 -5.12
N GLY A 53 -8.36 10.66 -3.96
CA GLY A 53 -9.71 11.04 -3.58
C GLY A 53 -10.81 10.13 -4.10
N LYS A 54 -10.50 9.14 -4.91
CA LYS A 54 -11.49 8.24 -5.50
C LYS A 54 -11.50 6.90 -4.77
N ILE A 55 -12.69 6.45 -4.36
CA ILE A 55 -12.87 5.16 -3.68
C ILE A 55 -13.27 4.10 -4.68
N THR A 56 -12.59 2.96 -4.65
CA THR A 56 -12.84 1.81 -5.52
C THR A 56 -12.83 0.54 -4.68
N PRO A 57 -13.79 -0.38 -4.83
CA PRO A 57 -13.73 -1.67 -4.13
C PRO A 57 -12.60 -2.54 -4.69
N VAL A 58 -11.99 -3.30 -3.80
CA VAL A 58 -10.95 -4.28 -4.16
C VAL A 58 -11.23 -5.60 -3.48
N LYS A 59 -10.79 -6.69 -4.10
CA LYS A 59 -11.00 -8.05 -3.60
C LYS A 59 -9.83 -8.95 -3.96
N GLN A 60 -9.87 -10.15 -3.47
CA GLN A 60 -8.85 -11.17 -3.77
C GLN A 60 -8.53 -11.24 -5.26
N GLY A 61 -7.26 -11.18 -5.58
CA GLY A 61 -6.75 -11.22 -6.94
C GLY A 61 -6.51 -9.86 -7.58
N ASP A 62 -7.02 -8.77 -6.99
CA ASP A 62 -6.82 -7.43 -7.53
C ASP A 62 -5.40 -6.94 -7.26
N THR A 63 -4.84 -6.23 -8.23
CA THR A 63 -3.55 -5.57 -8.10
C THR A 63 -3.70 -4.07 -8.29
N VAL A 64 -2.90 -3.31 -7.56
CA VAL A 64 -2.93 -1.85 -7.59
C VAL A 64 -1.50 -1.34 -7.73
N CYS A 65 -1.28 -0.41 -8.64
CA CYS A 65 0.00 0.29 -8.78
C CYS A 65 -0.11 1.67 -8.17
N ILE A 66 0.74 1.95 -7.17
CA ILE A 66 0.77 3.24 -6.48
C ILE A 66 2.07 3.94 -6.85
N LEU A 67 1.94 5.03 -7.61
CA LEU A 67 3.06 5.80 -8.09
C LEU A 67 3.58 6.75 -7.00
N GLN A 68 4.79 7.28 -7.22
CA GLN A 68 5.34 8.34 -6.34
C GLN A 68 4.35 9.50 -6.27
N ASP A 69 4.23 10.09 -5.10
CA ASP A 69 3.38 11.25 -4.79
C ASP A 69 1.88 10.98 -4.87
N MET A 70 1.45 9.78 -5.23
CA MET A 70 0.04 9.41 -5.32
C MET A 70 -0.55 9.20 -3.92
N ARG A 71 -1.60 9.93 -3.59
CA ARG A 71 -2.30 9.78 -2.30
C ARG A 71 -3.14 8.51 -2.32
N HIS A 72 -2.98 7.71 -1.28
CA HIS A 72 -3.65 6.40 -1.23
C HIS A 72 -3.95 5.98 0.20
N GLY A 73 -4.98 5.15 0.34
CA GLY A 73 -5.37 4.51 1.59
C GLY A 73 -6.20 3.28 1.31
N LEU A 74 -6.38 2.45 2.33
CA LEU A 74 -7.11 1.19 2.19
C LEU A 74 -7.86 0.91 3.48
N LYS A 75 -9.15 0.56 3.36
CA LYS A 75 -9.98 0.14 4.48
C LYS A 75 -10.43 -1.30 4.24
N ALA A 76 -10.25 -2.17 5.23
CA ALA A 76 -10.69 -3.56 5.14
C ALA A 76 -12.19 -3.66 5.45
N ILE A 77 -12.95 -4.32 4.58
CA ILE A 77 -14.36 -4.66 4.82
C ILE A 77 -14.44 -5.90 5.69
N ASN A 78 -13.68 -6.93 5.33
CA ASN A 78 -13.41 -8.09 6.18
C ASN A 78 -11.89 -8.19 6.38
N ASP A 79 -11.42 -9.20 7.09
CA ASP A 79 -9.97 -9.36 7.28
C ASP A 79 -9.31 -9.49 5.91
N LEU A 80 -8.35 -8.61 5.64
CA LEU A 80 -7.73 -8.48 4.34
C LEU A 80 -6.23 -8.71 4.46
N THR A 81 -5.70 -9.55 3.57
CA THR A 81 -4.25 -9.77 3.45
C THR A 81 -3.75 -9.15 2.17
N LEU A 82 -2.72 -8.34 2.28
CA LEU A 82 -2.12 -7.58 1.21
C LEU A 82 -0.65 -7.94 1.09
N ILE A 83 -0.20 -8.19 -0.14
CA ILE A 83 1.23 -8.26 -0.45
C ILE A 83 1.61 -6.93 -1.09
N GLU A 84 2.58 -6.25 -0.49
CA GLU A 84 3.06 -4.95 -0.93
C GLU A 84 4.51 -5.07 -1.37
N THR A 85 4.81 -4.67 -2.60
CA THR A 85 6.18 -4.58 -3.10
C THR A 85 6.52 -3.11 -3.30
N GLN A 86 7.55 -2.65 -2.59
CA GLN A 86 8.09 -1.31 -2.71
C GLN A 86 9.33 -1.36 -3.57
N THR A 87 9.48 -0.41 -4.49
CA THR A 87 10.69 -0.28 -5.32
C THR A 87 11.15 1.17 -5.37
N GLY A 88 12.46 1.36 -5.38
CA GLY A 88 13.07 2.70 -5.44
C GLY A 88 14.53 2.65 -5.06
N SER A 89 15.17 3.82 -5.08
CA SER A 89 16.58 3.95 -4.68
C SER A 89 16.73 4.17 -3.18
N ASP A 90 15.69 4.69 -2.52
CA ASP A 90 15.68 5.00 -1.09
C ASP A 90 14.35 4.52 -0.49
N LEU A 91 14.36 3.32 0.10
CA LEU A 91 13.16 2.76 0.74
C LEU A 91 13.19 3.10 2.24
N LEU A 92 12.91 4.37 2.55
CA LEU A 92 12.93 4.90 3.91
C LEU A 92 11.54 4.80 4.54
N GLU A 93 11.46 4.33 5.78
CA GLU A 93 10.18 4.21 6.49
C GLU A 93 9.56 5.57 6.80
N ASP A 94 10.36 6.62 6.95
CA ASP A 94 9.88 7.97 7.19
C ASP A 94 9.52 8.73 5.90
N ASP A 95 9.60 8.10 4.74
CA ASP A 95 9.13 8.67 3.47
C ASP A 95 7.61 8.54 3.40
N VAL A 96 6.91 9.29 4.24
CA VAL A 96 5.47 9.27 4.38
C VAL A 96 4.96 10.68 4.59
N GLU A 97 4.00 11.11 3.79
CA GLU A 97 3.24 12.32 4.03
C GLU A 97 1.79 11.92 4.30
N LEU A 98 1.25 12.34 5.45
CA LEU A 98 -0.09 11.98 5.89
C LEU A 98 -1.09 13.05 5.49
N PHE A 99 -2.31 12.63 5.11
CA PHE A 99 -3.39 13.51 4.72
C PHE A 99 -4.66 13.15 5.48
N ASP A 100 -5.53 14.12 5.69
CA ASP A 100 -6.86 13.88 6.26
C ASP A 100 -7.71 13.11 5.25
N TRP A 101 -8.48 12.16 5.77
CA TRP A 101 -9.35 11.35 4.92
C TRP A 101 -10.58 10.87 5.69
N ASN A 102 -11.72 10.86 4.99
CA ASN A 102 -12.99 10.40 5.54
C ASN A 102 -13.59 9.35 4.59
N TRP A 103 -13.67 8.11 5.07
CA TRP A 103 -14.21 6.98 4.29
C TRP A 103 -15.70 7.06 4.03
N GLN A 104 -16.41 7.96 4.67
CA GLN A 104 -17.87 8.09 4.54
C GLN A 104 -18.28 9.04 3.43
N LYS A 105 -17.37 9.48 2.63
CA LYS A 105 -17.69 10.34 1.48
C LYS A 105 -18.45 9.58 0.40
#